data_5ef5d7c5bd8525681d34d83af7e54c7b
#
_entry.id   5ef5d7c5bd8525681d34d83af7e54c7b
#
_cell.length_a   1.000
_cell.length_b   1.000
_cell.length_c   1.000
_cell.angle_alpha   90.00
_cell.angle_beta   90.00
_cell.angle_gamma   90.00
#
_symmetry.space_group_name_H-M   'P 1'
#
loop_
_entity.id
_entity.type
_entity.pdbx_description
1 polymer ?
#
loop_
_entity_poly.entity_id
_entity_poly.type
_entity_poly.pdbx_seq_one_letter_code
_entity_poly.pdbx_strand_id
1 'polypeptide(L)'
;MRRGISISTVAAIAVLAALVASWSCGGAASTQSSGSQLLPGLGGSDYAWYHLDPPCSREPYGVIYNYDTASATINSQLQQMYNNGQRRLRIPIYFARGINSGTIMDSTGGNLSPQFQANLANLLAAIKAAGFEEIEVGFFPQSANNPVQWTAFSDDYFLENWSLIQNLRPIIVSSGIPYHLDLMNEGIPPPGYAPMLQYSQMLWNDYVAMFGSADTLGFSIIADSAHAGQVSAVYGPSPYGSSGSPQLFDVHIYDETGASFATAFSSLNAQGYQGVPWIIGEAFYNDAAEAASLRQQANSTGQQVLYLTEWPLTSDLTCSTDVNVAPPVDFSIYQAQAF
;
A
#
# COMPACT_ATOMS: atom_id res chain seq x y z
N MET A 1 -76.88 22.48 -27.77
CA MET A 1 -77.48 21.26 -28.39
C MET A 1 -76.80 20.06 -27.76
N ARG A 2 -77.48 19.37 -26.84
CA ARG A 2 -78.07 18.03 -26.96
C ARG A 2 -77.04 17.01 -27.54
N ARG A 3 -76.67 15.91 -26.94
CA ARG A 3 -77.25 14.85 -26.01
C ARG A 3 -76.00 14.05 -25.54
N GLY A 4 -75.76 13.60 -24.44
CA GLY A 4 -76.52 12.75 -23.51
C GLY A 4 -76.72 11.29 -24.01
N ILE A 5 -75.94 10.29 -23.50
CA ILE A 5 -76.42 8.95 -23.22
C ILE A 5 -75.43 8.26 -22.22
N SER A 6 -76.03 7.86 -21.14
CA SER A 6 -75.55 6.93 -20.11
C SER A 6 -75.86 5.48 -20.56
N ILE A 7 -75.16 4.49 -19.99
CA ILE A 7 -75.64 3.11 -19.59
C ILE A 7 -74.38 2.31 -19.20
N SER A 8 -74.12 2.07 -17.90
CA SER A 8 -74.55 0.95 -17.06
C SER A 8 -73.74 -0.34 -17.22
N THR A 9 -72.97 -0.59 -16.16
CA THR A 9 -72.76 -1.84 -15.42
C THR A 9 -72.70 -3.19 -16.14
N VAL A 10 -71.58 -3.90 -15.91
CA VAL A 10 -71.57 -5.29 -15.42
C VAL A 10 -70.29 -5.59 -14.66
N ALA A 11 -70.48 -6.07 -13.42
CA ALA A 11 -69.39 -6.58 -12.57
C ALA A 11 -69.05 -8.00 -13.01
N ALA A 12 -67.76 -8.27 -13.18
CA ALA A 12 -67.24 -9.62 -13.21
C ALA A 12 -66.08 -9.75 -12.20
N ILE A 13 -66.37 -10.44 -11.11
CA ILE A 13 -65.41 -10.87 -10.12
C ILE A 13 -64.58 -11.99 -10.74
N ALA A 14 -63.32 -11.77 -11.00
CA ALA A 14 -62.35 -12.82 -11.28
C ALA A 14 -61.36 -12.90 -10.11
N VAL A 15 -61.49 -13.95 -9.33
CA VAL A 15 -60.51 -14.35 -8.30
C VAL A 15 -59.26 -14.81 -9.03
N LEU A 16 -58.20 -14.02 -9.00
CA LEU A 16 -56.86 -14.46 -9.42
C LEU A 16 -56.05 -14.79 -8.16
N ALA A 17 -55.71 -16.06 -8.01
CA ALA A 17 -54.78 -16.58 -7.02
C ALA A 17 -53.44 -15.92 -7.20
N ALA A 18 -52.96 -15.19 -6.19
CA ALA A 18 -51.63 -14.65 -6.13
C ALA A 18 -50.62 -15.79 -5.86
N LEU A 19 -49.94 -16.22 -6.90
CA LEU A 19 -48.67 -16.97 -6.77
C LEU A 19 -47.63 -15.99 -6.26
N VAL A 20 -47.34 -16.04 -4.98
CA VAL A 20 -46.19 -15.39 -4.37
C VAL A 20 -44.95 -16.17 -4.83
N ALA A 21 -44.33 -15.75 -5.92
CA ALA A 21 -42.97 -16.15 -6.24
C ALA A 21 -42.07 -15.48 -5.22
N SER A 22 -41.63 -16.22 -4.22
CA SER A 22 -40.53 -15.83 -3.34
C SER A 22 -39.22 -15.73 -4.19
N TRP A 23 -38.96 -14.54 -4.66
CA TRP A 23 -37.60 -14.21 -5.10
C TRP A 23 -36.72 -14.22 -3.85
N SER A 24 -36.04 -15.34 -3.62
CA SER A 24 -34.87 -15.35 -2.77
C SER A 24 -33.85 -14.40 -3.42
N CYS A 25 -33.69 -13.21 -2.84
CA CYS A 25 -32.52 -12.42 -3.05
C CYS A 25 -31.32 -13.32 -2.70
N GLY A 26 -30.70 -13.85 -3.74
CA GLY A 26 -29.37 -14.42 -3.59
C GLY A 26 -28.49 -13.31 -3.03
N GLY A 27 -28.16 -13.41 -1.73
CA GLY A 27 -27.18 -12.55 -1.13
C GLY A 27 -25.94 -12.67 -2.00
N ALA A 28 -25.52 -11.56 -2.59
CA ALA A 28 -24.18 -11.46 -3.11
C ALA A 28 -23.28 -11.89 -1.96
N ALA A 29 -22.60 -13.03 -2.12
CA ALA A 29 -21.52 -13.38 -1.23
C ALA A 29 -20.56 -12.21 -1.29
N SER A 30 -20.52 -11.41 -0.23
CA SER A 30 -19.44 -10.47 -0.03
C SER A 30 -18.19 -11.35 -0.08
N THR A 31 -17.46 -11.27 -1.17
CA THR A 31 -16.07 -11.74 -1.20
C THR A 31 -15.38 -10.88 -0.15
N GLN A 32 -15.29 -11.40 1.09
CA GLN A 32 -14.41 -10.83 2.07
C GLN A 32 -13.06 -10.74 1.37
N SER A 33 -12.57 -9.51 1.17
CA SER A 33 -11.19 -9.32 0.83
C SER A 33 -10.42 -10.07 1.91
N SER A 34 -9.56 -10.98 1.51
CA SER A 34 -8.67 -11.68 2.43
C SER A 34 -7.60 -10.67 2.88
N GLY A 35 -8.04 -9.67 3.64
CA GLY A 35 -7.12 -8.82 4.39
C GLY A 35 -6.21 -9.73 5.19
N SER A 36 -4.94 -9.44 5.23
CA SER A 36 -3.97 -10.20 6.01
C SER A 36 -4.41 -10.25 7.48
N GLN A 37 -4.21 -11.40 8.11
CA GLN A 37 -4.34 -11.47 9.55
C GLN A 37 -3.18 -10.68 10.17
N LEU A 38 -3.47 -9.83 11.16
CA LEU A 38 -2.46 -9.05 11.89
C LEU A 38 -1.64 -9.96 12.81
N LEU A 39 -0.83 -10.85 12.23
CA LEU A 39 -0.01 -11.80 12.96
C LEU A 39 1.48 -11.46 12.83
N PRO A 40 2.23 -11.47 13.94
CA PRO A 40 3.68 -11.38 13.88
C PRO A 40 4.28 -12.52 13.05
N GLY A 41 5.36 -12.22 12.34
CA GLY A 41 6.05 -13.21 11.53
C GLY A 41 7.34 -12.66 10.97
N LEU A 42 8.06 -13.47 10.23
CA LEU A 42 9.28 -13.04 9.56
C LEU A 42 8.94 -12.05 8.45
N GLY A 43 9.72 -10.99 8.38
CA GLY A 43 9.65 -9.96 7.33
C GLY A 43 10.42 -10.34 6.07
N GLY A 44 11.06 -9.34 5.48
CA GLY A 44 11.84 -9.47 4.26
C GLY A 44 12.28 -8.13 3.72
N SER A 45 12.16 -7.91 2.43
CA SER A 45 12.73 -6.72 1.79
C SER A 45 11.74 -6.01 0.87
N ASP A 46 12.03 -4.73 0.62
CA ASP A 46 11.48 -3.99 -0.49
C ASP A 46 12.13 -4.47 -1.79
N TYR A 47 11.33 -5.05 -2.69
CA TYR A 47 11.85 -5.63 -3.92
C TYR A 47 11.40 -4.83 -5.14
N ALA A 48 12.11 -3.73 -5.39
CA ALA A 48 11.81 -2.81 -6.49
C ALA A 48 12.75 -2.98 -7.69
N TRP A 49 13.99 -3.42 -7.48
CA TRP A 49 15.02 -3.54 -8.52
C TRP A 49 15.71 -4.91 -8.47
N TYR A 50 15.95 -5.47 -9.66
CA TYR A 50 16.64 -6.77 -9.79
C TYR A 50 18.14 -6.62 -10.07
N HIS A 51 18.63 -5.41 -10.31
CA HIS A 51 20.04 -5.10 -10.57
C HIS A 51 20.33 -3.62 -10.33
N LEU A 52 21.61 -3.26 -10.14
CA LEU A 52 22.12 -1.91 -10.14
C LEU A 52 23.39 -1.83 -10.98
N ASP A 53 23.54 -0.79 -11.78
CA ASP A 53 24.83 -0.44 -12.37
C ASP A 53 25.65 0.45 -11.43
N PRO A 54 27.01 0.36 -11.43
CA PRO A 54 27.83 1.31 -10.72
C PRO A 54 27.67 2.74 -11.29
N PRO A 55 27.59 3.79 -10.46
CA PRO A 55 27.63 3.84 -9.00
C PRO A 55 26.23 3.82 -8.36
N CYS A 56 25.49 2.74 -8.47
CA CYS A 56 24.15 2.56 -7.89
C CYS A 56 22.98 3.09 -8.74
N SER A 57 23.14 3.08 -10.06
CA SER A 57 22.03 3.39 -10.95
C SER A 57 20.99 2.28 -10.95
N ARG A 58 19.78 2.60 -10.52
CA ARG A 58 18.61 1.69 -10.51
C ARG A 58 17.87 1.62 -11.86
N GLU A 59 18.16 2.56 -12.75
CA GLU A 59 17.59 2.55 -14.09
C GLU A 59 18.48 1.72 -15.04
N PRO A 60 17.89 0.83 -15.88
CA PRO A 60 16.48 0.58 -16.15
C PRO A 60 15.89 -0.67 -15.42
N TYR A 61 16.33 -1.00 -14.22
CA TYR A 61 16.20 -2.32 -13.60
C TYR A 61 14.96 -2.54 -12.72
N GLY A 62 13.86 -1.81 -12.96
CA GLY A 62 12.61 -1.97 -12.20
C GLY A 62 11.99 -3.36 -12.37
N VAL A 63 11.59 -4.00 -11.25
CA VAL A 63 11.09 -5.38 -11.23
C VAL A 63 9.75 -5.52 -11.96
N ILE A 64 8.78 -4.64 -11.69
CA ILE A 64 7.48 -4.67 -12.39
C ILE A 64 7.67 -4.29 -13.85
N TYR A 65 8.43 -3.21 -14.08
CA TYR A 65 8.64 -2.67 -15.43
C TYR A 65 9.18 -3.72 -16.40
N ASN A 66 10.15 -4.53 -15.94
CA ASN A 66 10.90 -5.46 -16.80
C ASN A 66 10.54 -6.93 -16.58
N TYR A 67 9.44 -7.24 -15.90
CA TYR A 67 9.15 -8.63 -15.56
C TYR A 67 9.06 -9.53 -16.81
N ASP A 68 8.48 -9.04 -17.90
CA ASP A 68 8.37 -9.79 -19.17
C ASP A 68 9.74 -10.14 -19.79
N THR A 69 10.75 -9.31 -19.61
CA THR A 69 12.09 -9.48 -20.19
C THR A 69 13.11 -10.08 -19.20
N ALA A 70 12.93 -9.88 -17.89
CA ALA A 70 13.85 -10.29 -16.84
C ALA A 70 13.29 -11.37 -15.90
N SER A 71 12.15 -12.01 -16.25
CA SER A 71 11.43 -12.93 -15.36
C SER A 71 12.28 -14.08 -14.83
N ALA A 72 13.19 -14.64 -15.65
CA ALA A 72 14.07 -15.71 -15.19
C ALA A 72 14.99 -15.27 -14.03
N THR A 73 15.57 -14.08 -14.14
CA THR A 73 16.40 -13.47 -13.10
C THR A 73 15.59 -13.16 -11.87
N ILE A 74 14.45 -12.46 -12.03
CA ILE A 74 13.55 -12.07 -10.94
C ILE A 74 13.05 -13.29 -10.17
N ASN A 75 12.60 -14.35 -10.86
CA ASN A 75 12.12 -15.57 -10.22
C ASN A 75 13.25 -16.28 -9.44
N SER A 76 14.47 -16.30 -9.98
CA SER A 76 15.63 -16.85 -9.27
C SER A 76 15.93 -16.06 -7.99
N GLN A 77 15.83 -14.75 -8.03
CA GLN A 77 16.05 -13.88 -6.88
C GLN A 77 14.95 -14.05 -5.81
N LEU A 78 13.69 -14.13 -6.21
CA LEU A 78 12.58 -14.44 -5.30
C LEU A 78 12.81 -15.74 -4.55
N GLN A 79 13.28 -16.79 -5.26
CA GLN A 79 13.61 -18.05 -4.62
C GLN A 79 14.82 -17.94 -3.67
N GLN A 80 15.82 -17.13 -4.01
CA GLN A 80 16.97 -16.88 -3.12
C GLN A 80 16.53 -16.15 -1.86
N MET A 81 15.75 -15.07 -1.98
CA MET A 81 15.21 -14.33 -0.85
C MET A 81 14.38 -15.21 0.07
N TYR A 82 13.49 -16.04 -0.48
CA TYR A 82 12.71 -16.99 0.30
C TYR A 82 13.59 -18.05 1.01
N ASN A 83 14.60 -18.59 0.32
CA ASN A 83 15.53 -19.57 0.89
C ASN A 83 16.42 -18.96 1.99
N ASN A 84 16.69 -17.66 1.94
CA ASN A 84 17.38 -16.89 2.97
C ASN A 84 16.48 -16.50 4.15
N GLY A 85 15.23 -16.98 4.18
CA GLY A 85 14.34 -16.82 5.32
C GLY A 85 13.33 -15.71 5.21
N GLN A 86 13.34 -14.91 4.14
CA GLN A 86 12.32 -13.90 3.91
C GLN A 86 10.94 -14.53 3.70
N ARG A 87 9.90 -13.95 4.27
CA ARG A 87 8.52 -14.45 4.17
C ARG A 87 7.54 -13.40 3.67
N ARG A 88 7.92 -12.14 3.74
CA ARG A 88 7.13 -11.00 3.28
C ARG A 88 7.95 -10.13 2.35
N LEU A 89 7.28 -9.44 1.46
CA LEU A 89 7.92 -8.47 0.56
C LEU A 89 7.08 -7.20 0.52
N ARG A 90 7.76 -6.07 0.40
CA ARG A 90 7.15 -4.82 -0.03
C ARG A 90 7.45 -4.59 -1.51
N ILE A 91 6.41 -4.29 -2.30
CA ILE A 91 6.48 -4.17 -3.76
C ILE A 91 6.12 -2.73 -4.15
N PRO A 92 7.10 -1.88 -4.39
CA PRO A 92 6.87 -0.50 -4.82
C PRO A 92 6.36 -0.40 -6.26
N ILE A 93 5.31 0.38 -6.48
CA ILE A 93 4.79 0.74 -7.81
C ILE A 93 5.19 2.18 -8.12
N TYR A 94 6.27 2.37 -8.86
CA TYR A 94 6.72 3.69 -9.31
C TYR A 94 5.95 4.12 -10.56
N PHE A 95 5.30 5.27 -10.49
CA PHE A 95 4.49 5.77 -11.60
C PHE A 95 4.52 7.29 -11.72
N ALA A 96 4.37 7.78 -12.93
CA ALA A 96 4.15 9.19 -13.24
C ALA A 96 3.51 9.35 -14.61
N ARG A 97 2.77 10.45 -14.82
CA ARG A 97 2.18 10.79 -16.12
C ARG A 97 3.27 11.02 -17.17
N GLY A 98 3.22 10.25 -18.26
CA GLY A 98 4.09 10.40 -19.41
C GLY A 98 5.53 9.94 -19.23
N ILE A 99 5.95 9.51 -18.04
CA ILE A 99 7.31 9.00 -17.78
C ILE A 99 7.34 7.49 -18.01
N ASN A 100 8.35 7.03 -18.73
CA ASN A 100 8.58 5.62 -19.01
C ASN A 100 10.10 5.39 -19.04
N SER A 101 10.70 4.99 -17.93
CA SER A 101 12.15 5.01 -17.73
C SER A 101 12.81 3.64 -17.51
N GLY A 102 12.02 2.56 -17.40
CA GLY A 102 12.52 1.24 -17.00
C GLY A 102 12.41 0.95 -15.50
N THR A 103 12.02 1.95 -14.71
CA THR A 103 11.56 1.83 -13.32
C THR A 103 10.22 2.53 -13.15
N ILE A 104 10.09 3.78 -13.63
CA ILE A 104 8.87 4.58 -13.51
C ILE A 104 7.96 4.27 -14.70
N MET A 105 6.75 3.81 -14.41
CA MET A 105 5.74 3.44 -15.40
C MET A 105 4.81 4.61 -15.71
N ASP A 106 4.44 4.78 -16.98
CA ASP A 106 3.47 5.78 -17.39
C ASP A 106 2.08 5.44 -16.85
N SER A 107 1.52 6.38 -16.06
CA SER A 107 0.18 6.30 -15.46
C SER A 107 -0.85 7.17 -16.14
N THR A 108 -0.54 7.74 -17.32
CA THR A 108 -1.44 8.65 -18.03
C THR A 108 -2.84 8.07 -18.16
N GLY A 109 -3.84 8.83 -17.70
CA GLY A 109 -5.23 8.39 -17.70
C GLY A 109 -5.61 7.48 -16.52
N GLY A 110 -4.76 7.36 -15.50
CA GLY A 110 -5.05 6.63 -14.28
C GLY A 110 -4.96 5.12 -14.42
N ASN A 111 -4.10 4.62 -15.32
CA ASN A 111 -3.86 3.18 -15.48
C ASN A 111 -2.45 2.92 -16.02
N LEU A 112 -1.93 1.74 -15.77
CA LEU A 112 -0.73 1.25 -16.43
C LEU A 112 -1.08 0.66 -17.80
N SER A 113 -0.10 0.59 -18.70
CA SER A 113 -0.26 -0.12 -19.96
C SER A 113 -0.66 -1.59 -19.72
N PRO A 114 -1.35 -2.26 -20.67
CA PRO A 114 -1.66 -3.68 -20.53
C PRO A 114 -0.44 -4.56 -20.27
N GLN A 115 0.72 -4.18 -20.80
CA GLN A 115 1.99 -4.88 -20.54
C GLN A 115 2.39 -4.78 -19.08
N PHE A 116 2.37 -3.60 -18.47
CA PHE A 116 2.76 -3.42 -17.08
C PHE A 116 1.74 -4.01 -16.10
N GLN A 117 0.44 -4.01 -16.45
CA GLN A 117 -0.57 -4.74 -15.70
C GLN A 117 -0.31 -6.26 -15.71
N ALA A 118 0.04 -6.81 -16.89
CA ALA A 118 0.42 -8.22 -17.00
C ALA A 118 1.72 -8.53 -16.24
N ASN A 119 2.71 -7.64 -16.28
CA ASN A 119 3.95 -7.77 -15.54
C ASN A 119 3.68 -7.81 -14.02
N LEU A 120 2.85 -6.90 -13.50
CA LEU A 120 2.44 -6.91 -12.09
C LEU A 120 1.75 -8.24 -11.72
N ALA A 121 0.77 -8.67 -12.52
CA ALA A 121 0.05 -9.92 -12.27
C ALA A 121 1.00 -11.14 -12.25
N ASN A 122 1.94 -11.20 -13.20
CA ASN A 122 2.90 -12.30 -13.31
C ASN A 122 3.94 -12.27 -12.17
N LEU A 123 4.40 -11.08 -11.77
CA LEU A 123 5.27 -10.92 -10.60
C LEU A 123 4.59 -11.43 -9.34
N LEU A 124 3.34 -11.04 -9.09
CA LEU A 124 2.58 -11.50 -7.93
C LEU A 124 2.38 -13.02 -7.94
N ALA A 125 2.11 -13.60 -9.11
CA ALA A 125 2.04 -15.05 -9.26
C ALA A 125 3.37 -15.74 -8.94
N ALA A 126 4.51 -15.15 -9.33
CA ALA A 126 5.84 -15.68 -9.04
C ALA A 126 6.18 -15.56 -7.54
N ILE A 127 5.84 -14.44 -6.89
CA ILE A 127 5.99 -14.27 -5.43
C ILE A 127 5.21 -15.36 -4.68
N LYS A 128 3.96 -15.59 -5.07
CA LYS A 128 3.15 -16.67 -4.51
C LYS A 128 3.77 -18.04 -4.74
N ALA A 129 4.25 -18.30 -5.95
CA ALA A 129 4.89 -19.59 -6.31
C ALA A 129 6.20 -19.83 -5.55
N ALA A 130 6.95 -18.77 -5.22
CA ALA A 130 8.15 -18.83 -4.38
C ALA A 130 7.82 -19.18 -2.91
N GLY A 131 6.58 -18.95 -2.45
CA GLY A 131 6.11 -19.32 -1.12
C GLY A 131 5.98 -18.16 -0.13
N PHE A 132 6.08 -16.90 -0.59
CA PHE A 132 5.87 -15.76 0.30
C PHE A 132 4.45 -15.74 0.89
N GLU A 133 4.36 -15.36 2.14
CA GLU A 133 3.14 -15.47 2.95
C GLU A 133 2.25 -14.24 2.84
N GLU A 134 2.84 -13.06 2.61
CA GLU A 134 2.16 -11.77 2.57
C GLU A 134 2.98 -10.78 1.76
N ILE A 135 2.32 -9.79 1.19
CA ILE A 135 2.95 -8.65 0.53
C ILE A 135 2.37 -7.33 1.03
N GLU A 136 3.21 -6.32 1.07
CA GLU A 136 2.77 -4.94 1.05
C GLU A 136 2.96 -4.39 -0.36
N VAL A 137 1.98 -3.65 -0.89
CA VAL A 137 2.09 -2.98 -2.18
C VAL A 137 2.00 -1.48 -1.95
N GLY A 138 3.11 -0.80 -2.18
CA GLY A 138 3.21 0.66 -2.01
C GLY A 138 3.04 1.40 -3.33
N PHE A 139 2.24 2.47 -3.32
CA PHE A 139 2.11 3.38 -4.45
C PHE A 139 3.11 4.53 -4.31
N PHE A 140 3.99 4.68 -5.30
CA PHE A 140 5.10 5.63 -5.31
C PHE A 140 4.91 6.66 -6.45
N PRO A 141 4.03 7.67 -6.29
CA PRO A 141 3.88 8.72 -7.29
C PRO A 141 5.19 9.50 -7.46
N GLN A 142 5.58 9.73 -8.71
CA GLN A 142 6.80 10.44 -9.05
C GLN A 142 6.48 11.74 -9.81
N SER A 143 7.45 12.66 -9.83
CA SER A 143 7.34 13.92 -10.58
C SER A 143 6.03 14.67 -10.25
N ALA A 144 5.28 15.11 -11.26
CA ALA A 144 4.05 15.88 -11.08
C ALA A 144 2.89 15.09 -10.39
N ASN A 145 2.94 13.76 -10.41
CA ASN A 145 1.97 12.94 -9.66
C ASN A 145 2.24 12.93 -8.15
N ASN A 146 3.44 13.31 -7.72
CA ASN A 146 3.79 13.33 -6.30
C ASN A 146 3.28 14.59 -5.61
N PRO A 147 2.31 14.49 -4.68
CA PRO A 147 1.72 15.64 -4.00
C PRO A 147 2.70 16.42 -3.11
N VAL A 148 3.85 15.84 -2.75
CA VAL A 148 4.95 16.56 -2.07
C VAL A 148 5.46 17.75 -2.90
N GLN A 149 5.36 17.66 -4.22
CA GLN A 149 5.82 18.71 -5.15
C GLN A 149 4.74 19.77 -5.47
N TRP A 150 3.51 19.62 -4.95
CA TRP A 150 2.41 20.50 -5.30
C TRP A 150 2.44 21.81 -4.49
N THR A 151 2.38 22.91 -5.19
CA THR A 151 2.19 24.25 -4.58
C THR A 151 0.72 24.60 -4.35
N ALA A 152 -0.19 23.89 -5.05
CA ALA A 152 -1.63 23.94 -4.89
C ALA A 152 -2.18 22.54 -5.19
N PHE A 153 -3.33 22.19 -4.61
CA PHE A 153 -3.97 20.91 -4.89
C PHE A 153 -4.31 20.79 -6.37
N SER A 154 -4.05 19.59 -6.95
CA SER A 154 -4.31 19.29 -8.36
C SER A 154 -5.36 18.20 -8.48
N ASP A 155 -6.58 18.57 -8.89
CA ASP A 155 -7.65 17.59 -9.15
C ASP A 155 -7.25 16.57 -10.22
N ASP A 156 -6.58 17.02 -11.28
CA ASP A 156 -6.18 16.13 -12.40
C ASP A 156 -5.21 15.03 -11.95
N TYR A 157 -4.18 15.37 -11.19
CA TYR A 157 -3.23 14.38 -10.67
C TYR A 157 -3.82 13.54 -9.55
N PHE A 158 -4.67 14.12 -8.70
CA PHE A 158 -5.41 13.36 -7.70
C PHE A 158 -6.27 12.27 -8.36
N LEU A 159 -7.09 12.65 -9.35
CA LEU A 159 -7.96 11.71 -10.06
C LEU A 159 -7.16 10.63 -10.79
N GLU A 160 -6.01 10.98 -11.35
CA GLU A 160 -5.13 9.99 -12.00
C GLU A 160 -4.57 8.99 -10.99
N ASN A 161 -4.01 9.46 -9.87
CA ASN A 161 -3.48 8.60 -8.82
C ASN A 161 -4.57 7.70 -8.23
N TRP A 162 -5.74 8.28 -7.94
CA TRP A 162 -6.89 7.53 -7.43
C TRP A 162 -7.38 6.46 -8.41
N SER A 163 -7.49 6.81 -9.69
CA SER A 163 -7.89 5.87 -10.74
C SER A 163 -6.87 4.74 -10.90
N LEU A 164 -5.57 5.04 -10.77
CA LEU A 164 -4.52 4.02 -10.83
C LEU A 164 -4.69 2.99 -9.71
N ILE A 165 -4.92 3.42 -8.47
CA ILE A 165 -5.17 2.53 -7.33
C ILE A 165 -6.40 1.65 -7.62
N GLN A 166 -7.50 2.26 -8.07
CA GLN A 166 -8.73 1.53 -8.42
C GLN A 166 -8.51 0.47 -9.49
N ASN A 167 -7.70 0.76 -10.50
CA ASN A 167 -7.43 -0.13 -11.62
C ASN A 167 -6.44 -1.25 -11.27
N LEU A 168 -5.47 -1.01 -10.40
CA LEU A 168 -4.47 -2.01 -10.02
C LEU A 168 -4.90 -2.90 -8.85
N ARG A 169 -5.73 -2.38 -7.92
CA ARG A 169 -6.23 -3.18 -6.80
C ARG A 169 -6.84 -4.53 -7.21
N PRO A 170 -7.70 -4.64 -8.25
CA PRO A 170 -8.22 -5.94 -8.68
C PRO A 170 -7.15 -6.94 -9.10
N ILE A 171 -6.04 -6.48 -9.67
CA ILE A 171 -4.89 -7.35 -10.03
C ILE A 171 -4.24 -7.89 -8.76
N ILE A 172 -4.02 -7.02 -7.75
CA ILE A 172 -3.43 -7.41 -6.47
C ILE A 172 -4.35 -8.41 -5.74
N VAL A 173 -5.64 -8.10 -5.63
CA VAL A 173 -6.65 -9.00 -5.03
C VAL A 173 -6.66 -10.37 -5.72
N SER A 174 -6.61 -10.40 -7.05
CA SER A 174 -6.69 -11.65 -7.82
C SER A 174 -5.46 -12.55 -7.67
N SER A 175 -4.34 -12.03 -7.17
CA SER A 175 -3.15 -12.84 -6.86
C SER A 175 -3.44 -13.90 -5.80
N GLY A 176 -4.38 -13.60 -4.88
CA GLY A 176 -4.71 -14.45 -3.75
C GLY A 176 -3.57 -14.63 -2.75
N ILE A 177 -2.61 -13.70 -2.72
CA ILE A 177 -1.65 -13.53 -1.64
C ILE A 177 -2.29 -12.60 -0.61
N PRO A 178 -2.18 -12.87 0.70
CA PRO A 178 -2.49 -11.87 1.73
C PRO A 178 -1.71 -10.58 1.46
N TYR A 179 -2.37 -9.43 1.57
CA TYR A 179 -1.73 -8.16 1.19
C TYR A 179 -2.22 -7.01 2.05
N HIS A 180 -1.38 -5.96 2.12
CA HIS A 180 -1.74 -4.61 2.54
C HIS A 180 -1.36 -3.60 1.46
N LEU A 181 -2.15 -2.52 1.35
CA LEU A 181 -1.83 -1.40 0.45
C LEU A 181 -1.34 -0.21 1.27
N ASP A 182 -0.17 0.31 0.89
CA ASP A 182 0.27 1.66 1.21
C ASP A 182 -0.20 2.58 0.07
N LEU A 183 -1.22 3.40 0.33
CA LEU A 183 -1.89 4.20 -0.70
C LEU A 183 -1.00 5.30 -1.29
N MET A 184 0.04 5.66 -0.57
CA MET A 184 1.14 6.52 -1.01
C MET A 184 2.30 6.38 -0.05
N ASN A 185 3.46 6.02 -0.60
CA ASN A 185 4.70 6.02 0.17
C ASN A 185 4.93 7.37 0.86
N GLU A 186 5.16 7.31 2.18
CA GLU A 186 5.38 8.47 3.04
C GLU A 186 4.29 9.55 2.89
N GLY A 187 3.03 9.09 2.77
CA GLY A 187 1.89 9.95 2.47
C GLY A 187 1.35 10.76 3.65
N ILE A 188 1.96 10.69 4.84
CA ILE A 188 1.66 11.58 5.96
C ILE A 188 2.47 12.87 5.79
N PRO A 189 1.85 14.04 5.54
CA PRO A 189 2.58 15.27 5.28
C PRO A 189 3.16 15.88 6.56
N PRO A 190 4.29 16.60 6.48
CA PRO A 190 4.73 17.44 7.59
C PRO A 190 3.83 18.68 7.73
N PRO A 191 3.88 19.40 8.88
CA PRO A 191 3.09 20.61 9.08
C PRO A 191 3.30 21.66 7.98
N GLY A 192 2.22 22.27 7.52
CA GLY A 192 2.26 23.34 6.51
C GLY A 192 2.17 22.88 5.05
N TYR A 193 2.17 21.58 4.78
CA TYR A 193 1.99 21.04 3.42
C TYR A 193 0.50 20.84 3.09
N ALA A 194 -0.24 21.93 2.95
CA ALA A 194 -1.70 21.90 2.75
C ALA A 194 -2.17 21.08 1.52
N PRO A 195 -1.54 21.17 0.33
CA PRO A 195 -1.96 20.35 -0.82
C PRO A 195 -1.81 18.85 -0.59
N MET A 196 -0.71 18.41 0.05
CA MET A 196 -0.49 17.02 0.38
C MET A 196 -1.45 16.54 1.48
N LEU A 197 -1.71 17.38 2.50
CA LEU A 197 -2.70 17.06 3.52
C LEU A 197 -4.10 16.85 2.90
N GLN A 198 -4.52 17.74 2.02
CA GLN A 198 -5.77 17.59 1.28
C GLN A 198 -5.79 16.29 0.47
N TYR A 199 -4.71 16.00 -0.25
CA TYR A 199 -4.56 14.76 -1.02
C TYR A 199 -4.77 13.52 -0.14
N SER A 200 -4.05 13.44 0.97
CA SER A 200 -4.08 12.27 1.84
C SER A 200 -5.46 12.11 2.52
N GLN A 201 -6.08 13.22 2.96
CA GLN A 201 -7.43 13.17 3.52
C GLN A 201 -8.47 12.71 2.50
N MET A 202 -8.43 13.23 1.28
CA MET A 202 -9.37 12.84 0.21
C MET A 202 -9.15 11.37 -0.18
N LEU A 203 -7.91 10.99 -0.47
CA LEU A 203 -7.59 9.62 -0.91
C LEU A 203 -7.99 8.59 0.14
N TRP A 204 -7.70 8.86 1.43
CA TRP A 204 -8.11 7.97 2.51
C TRP A 204 -9.63 7.79 2.58
N ASN A 205 -10.38 8.90 2.59
CA ASN A 205 -11.83 8.84 2.69
C ASN A 205 -12.47 8.17 1.47
N ASP A 206 -11.97 8.46 0.26
CA ASP A 206 -12.47 7.83 -0.97
C ASP A 206 -12.16 6.33 -1.00
N TYR A 207 -10.94 5.94 -0.56
CA TYR A 207 -10.57 4.53 -0.48
C TYR A 207 -11.46 3.76 0.50
N VAL A 208 -11.60 4.27 1.72
CA VAL A 208 -12.42 3.60 2.75
C VAL A 208 -13.89 3.56 2.36
N ALA A 209 -14.41 4.62 1.76
CA ALA A 209 -15.80 4.65 1.28
C ALA A 209 -16.06 3.59 0.20
N MET A 210 -15.09 3.30 -0.65
CA MET A 210 -15.24 2.37 -1.78
C MET A 210 -14.88 0.92 -1.41
N PHE A 211 -13.83 0.70 -0.61
CA PHE A 211 -13.26 -0.63 -0.38
C PHE A 211 -13.22 -1.06 1.10
N GLY A 212 -13.46 -0.13 2.03
CA GLY A 212 -13.21 -0.35 3.44
C GLY A 212 -11.74 -0.16 3.80
N SER A 213 -11.38 -0.34 5.08
CA SER A 213 -10.02 -0.12 5.59
C SER A 213 -9.26 -1.43 5.90
N ALA A 214 -9.84 -2.60 5.60
CA ALA A 214 -9.31 -3.87 6.07
C ALA A 214 -8.04 -4.34 5.33
N ASP A 215 -7.79 -3.84 4.13
CA ASP A 215 -6.69 -4.27 3.26
C ASP A 215 -5.68 -3.14 2.98
N THR A 216 -5.67 -2.11 3.80
CA THR A 216 -4.76 -0.97 3.64
C THR A 216 -4.16 -0.52 4.97
N LEU A 217 -2.92 -0.06 4.91
CA LEU A 217 -2.20 0.62 5.98
C LEU A 217 -2.51 2.13 6.02
N GLY A 218 -3.28 2.61 5.03
CA GLY A 218 -3.42 4.02 4.72
C GLY A 218 -2.16 4.54 4.03
N PHE A 219 -1.35 5.27 4.76
CA PHE A 219 -0.10 5.87 4.28
C PHE A 219 1.05 5.49 5.20
N SER A 220 2.19 5.16 4.65
CA SER A 220 3.41 4.99 5.43
C SER A 220 3.87 6.30 6.07
N ILE A 221 4.56 6.21 7.19
CA ILE A 221 4.87 7.31 8.11
C ILE A 221 6.37 7.41 8.29
N ILE A 222 6.96 8.54 7.95
CA ILE A 222 8.36 8.83 8.35
C ILE A 222 8.43 8.96 9.87
N ALA A 223 9.37 8.26 10.52
CA ALA A 223 9.52 8.16 11.97
C ALA A 223 10.14 9.42 12.61
N ASP A 224 9.67 10.60 12.25
CA ASP A 224 10.04 11.86 12.88
C ASP A 224 8.82 12.56 13.51
N SER A 225 9.06 13.59 14.30
CA SER A 225 7.98 14.32 14.98
C SER A 225 7.11 15.14 14.03
N ALA A 226 7.63 15.53 12.88
CA ALA A 226 6.89 16.33 11.91
C ALA A 226 5.82 15.47 11.20
N HIS A 227 6.20 14.30 10.69
CA HIS A 227 5.28 13.40 9.98
C HIS A 227 4.43 12.59 10.97
N ALA A 228 5.03 11.88 11.92
CA ALA A 228 4.28 11.09 12.91
C ALA A 228 3.34 11.95 13.77
N GLY A 229 3.63 13.24 13.95
CA GLY A 229 2.77 14.20 14.63
C GLY A 229 1.53 14.65 13.84
N GLN A 230 1.41 14.31 12.56
CA GLN A 230 0.31 14.71 11.68
C GLN A 230 -0.70 13.59 11.36
N VAL A 231 -0.51 12.41 11.89
CA VAL A 231 -1.36 11.24 11.60
C VAL A 231 -2.85 11.53 11.89
N SER A 232 -3.15 12.18 13.02
CA SER A 232 -4.52 12.58 13.35
C SER A 232 -5.09 13.68 12.45
N ALA A 233 -4.24 14.50 11.83
CA ALA A 233 -4.70 15.47 10.84
C ALA A 233 -5.14 14.80 9.54
N VAL A 234 -4.51 13.67 9.18
CA VAL A 234 -4.90 12.89 7.98
C VAL A 234 -6.16 12.07 8.24
N TYR A 235 -6.20 11.30 9.34
CA TYR A 235 -7.26 10.33 9.58
C TYR A 235 -8.41 10.84 10.45
N GLY A 236 -8.27 11.99 11.07
CA GLY A 236 -9.32 12.62 11.87
C GLY A 236 -10.42 13.26 11.03
N PRO A 237 -11.41 13.89 11.68
CA PRO A 237 -12.45 14.62 10.97
C PRO A 237 -11.86 15.75 10.11
N SER A 238 -12.26 15.78 8.84
CA SER A 238 -11.80 16.76 7.86
C SER A 238 -12.95 17.24 6.99
N PRO A 239 -12.77 18.31 6.18
CA PRO A 239 -13.78 18.72 5.20
C PRO A 239 -14.13 17.62 4.17
N TYR A 240 -13.28 16.61 4.03
CA TYR A 240 -13.41 15.53 3.03
C TYR A 240 -13.99 14.24 3.61
N GLY A 241 -14.20 14.15 4.91
CA GLY A 241 -14.80 12.99 5.57
C GLY A 241 -14.19 12.67 6.94
N SER A 242 -14.62 11.54 7.52
CA SER A 242 -14.13 11.02 8.79
C SER A 242 -14.28 9.51 8.78
N SER A 243 -13.34 8.84 8.13
CA SER A 243 -13.35 7.36 7.97
C SER A 243 -12.61 6.63 9.10
N GLY A 244 -12.08 7.38 10.08
CA GLY A 244 -11.22 6.83 11.13
C GLY A 244 -9.82 6.53 10.63
N SER A 245 -9.01 5.88 11.44
CA SER A 245 -7.64 5.51 11.12
C SER A 245 -7.51 4.04 10.67
N PRO A 246 -6.41 3.67 10.00
CA PRO A 246 -6.05 2.28 9.79
C PRO A 246 -5.92 1.52 11.12
N GLN A 247 -6.03 0.19 11.08
CA GLN A 247 -5.84 -0.69 12.23
C GLN A 247 -4.40 -1.16 12.38
N LEU A 248 -3.54 -0.81 11.45
CA LEU A 248 -2.14 -1.14 11.35
C LEU A 248 -1.42 0.04 10.71
N PHE A 249 -0.29 0.47 11.29
CA PHE A 249 0.54 1.51 10.70
C PHE A 249 1.78 0.90 10.07
N ASP A 250 2.20 1.48 8.96
CA ASP A 250 3.52 1.30 8.39
C ASP A 250 4.40 2.49 8.80
N VAL A 251 5.58 2.21 9.36
CA VAL A 251 6.49 3.24 9.89
C VAL A 251 7.88 3.02 9.30
N HIS A 252 8.42 4.03 8.62
CA HIS A 252 9.75 4.00 8.03
C HIS A 252 10.77 4.53 9.02
N ILE A 253 11.77 3.71 9.35
CA ILE A 253 12.77 4.01 10.36
C ILE A 253 14.16 3.74 9.78
N TYR A 254 15.01 4.76 9.76
CA TYR A 254 16.40 4.69 9.34
C TYR A 254 17.27 5.26 10.46
N ASP A 255 17.49 4.45 11.53
CA ASP A 255 18.16 4.95 12.74
C ASP A 255 18.76 3.82 13.57
N GLU A 256 20.06 3.75 13.59
CA GLU A 256 20.84 2.79 14.40
C GLU A 256 20.73 3.01 15.92
N THR A 257 20.16 4.15 16.37
CA THR A 257 20.10 4.53 17.80
C THR A 257 18.78 4.25 18.48
N GLY A 258 17.72 4.04 17.70
CA GLY A 258 16.34 3.88 18.17
C GLY A 258 15.63 5.20 18.53
N ALA A 259 16.25 6.35 18.29
CA ALA A 259 15.65 7.66 18.58
C ALA A 259 14.42 7.94 17.71
N SER A 260 14.47 7.55 16.43
CA SER A 260 13.35 7.69 15.49
C SER A 260 12.17 6.82 15.90
N PHE A 261 12.41 5.56 16.31
CA PHE A 261 11.36 4.70 16.87
C PHE A 261 10.67 5.34 18.08
N ALA A 262 11.48 5.83 19.04
CA ALA A 262 10.95 6.48 20.25
C ALA A 262 10.15 7.75 19.92
N THR A 263 10.58 8.51 18.91
CA THR A 263 9.89 9.71 18.44
C THR A 263 8.54 9.37 17.79
N ALA A 264 8.50 8.40 16.88
CA ALA A 264 7.25 7.94 16.29
C ALA A 264 6.29 7.39 17.34
N PHE A 265 6.77 6.54 18.24
CA PHE A 265 6.00 5.97 19.34
C PHE A 265 5.36 7.06 20.23
N SER A 266 6.14 8.04 20.63
CA SER A 266 5.65 9.14 21.48
C SER A 266 4.63 9.99 20.74
N SER A 267 4.89 10.32 19.45
CA SER A 267 4.02 11.16 18.63
C SER A 267 2.68 10.50 18.34
N LEU A 268 2.67 9.21 18.02
CA LEU A 268 1.44 8.45 17.76
C LEU A 268 0.63 8.26 19.04
N ASN A 269 1.27 7.95 20.17
CA ASN A 269 0.58 7.81 21.45
C ASN A 269 -0.04 9.12 21.94
N ALA A 270 0.62 10.26 21.73
CA ALA A 270 0.07 11.58 22.05
C ALA A 270 -1.21 11.91 21.27
N GLN A 271 -1.43 11.27 20.11
CA GLN A 271 -2.62 11.42 19.28
C GLN A 271 -3.70 10.35 19.54
N GLY A 272 -3.49 9.45 20.52
CA GLY A 272 -4.46 8.42 20.91
C GLY A 272 -4.34 7.09 20.15
N TYR A 273 -3.23 6.85 19.44
CA TYR A 273 -2.99 5.61 18.68
C TYR A 273 -2.23 4.54 19.47
N GLN A 274 -2.33 4.55 20.79
CA GLN A 274 -1.72 3.52 21.63
C GLN A 274 -2.25 2.13 21.29
N GLY A 275 -1.31 1.19 21.13
CA GLY A 275 -1.65 -0.23 20.91
C GLY A 275 -2.04 -0.56 19.47
N VAL A 276 -2.04 0.40 18.55
CA VAL A 276 -2.11 0.09 17.12
C VAL A 276 -0.81 -0.60 16.74
N PRO A 277 -0.84 -1.83 16.16
CA PRO A 277 0.37 -2.53 15.76
C PRO A 277 1.06 -1.83 14.60
N TRP A 278 2.37 -2.09 14.44
CA TRP A 278 3.17 -1.54 13.35
C TRP A 278 3.73 -2.64 12.44
N ILE A 279 3.90 -2.31 11.18
CA ILE A 279 4.94 -2.81 10.29
C ILE A 279 6.06 -1.76 10.30
N ILE A 280 7.31 -2.17 10.23
CA ILE A 280 8.41 -1.29 9.84
C ILE A 280 8.61 -1.57 8.35
N GLY A 281 8.04 -0.72 7.50
CA GLY A 281 8.02 -0.93 6.05
C GLY A 281 9.32 -0.58 5.36
N GLU A 282 10.16 0.26 6.00
CA GLU A 282 11.51 0.58 5.52
C GLU A 282 12.47 0.75 6.70
N ALA A 283 13.64 0.12 6.58
CA ALA A 283 14.79 0.20 7.47
C ALA A 283 16.07 0.02 6.64
N PHE A 284 17.26 0.31 7.19
CA PHE A 284 18.51 0.06 6.47
C PHE A 284 18.68 -1.41 6.11
N TYR A 285 19.32 -1.66 4.96
CA TYR A 285 19.57 -3.02 4.49
C TYR A 285 20.50 -3.78 5.43
N ASN A 286 19.99 -4.89 5.99
CA ASN A 286 20.73 -5.89 6.79
C ASN A 286 21.67 -5.27 7.85
N ASP A 287 21.18 -4.23 8.57
CA ASP A 287 21.94 -3.45 9.53
C ASP A 287 21.83 -3.99 10.96
N ALA A 288 22.97 -4.32 11.56
CA ALA A 288 22.99 -4.95 12.89
C ALA A 288 22.70 -3.97 14.04
N ALA A 289 23.13 -2.72 13.92
CA ALA A 289 22.92 -1.71 14.94
C ALA A 289 21.46 -1.27 14.96
N GLU A 290 20.88 -1.03 13.80
CA GLU A 290 19.47 -0.72 13.66
C GLU A 290 18.57 -1.88 14.13
N ALA A 291 18.81 -3.11 13.68
CA ALA A 291 18.03 -4.28 14.06
C ALA A 291 18.00 -4.47 15.59
N ALA A 292 19.17 -4.33 16.25
CA ALA A 292 19.27 -4.42 17.70
C ALA A 292 18.52 -3.28 18.41
N SER A 293 18.65 -2.03 17.91
CA SER A 293 17.99 -0.86 18.48
C SER A 293 16.47 -0.95 18.33
N LEU A 294 15.97 -1.33 17.15
CA LEU A 294 14.53 -1.51 16.89
C LEU A 294 13.92 -2.57 17.81
N ARG A 295 14.59 -3.73 17.99
CA ARG A 295 14.11 -4.77 18.90
C ARG A 295 14.12 -4.31 20.34
N GLN A 296 15.16 -3.59 20.77
CA GLN A 296 15.23 -3.00 22.11
C GLN A 296 14.08 -2.02 22.34
N GLN A 297 13.80 -1.13 21.39
CA GLN A 297 12.73 -0.14 21.50
C GLN A 297 11.35 -0.82 21.51
N ALA A 298 11.09 -1.78 20.65
CA ALA A 298 9.84 -2.53 20.65
C ALA A 298 9.59 -3.21 22.00
N ASN A 299 10.62 -3.86 22.58
CA ASN A 299 10.52 -4.52 23.86
C ASN A 299 10.32 -3.52 25.02
N SER A 300 11.04 -2.40 25.03
CA SER A 300 10.98 -1.42 26.12
C SER A 300 9.68 -0.62 26.16
N THR A 301 9.10 -0.36 25.01
CA THR A 301 7.84 0.39 24.87
C THR A 301 6.61 -0.51 24.90
N GLY A 302 6.77 -1.81 24.64
CA GLY A 302 5.67 -2.74 24.45
C GLY A 302 4.95 -2.56 23.10
N GLN A 303 5.52 -1.77 22.18
CA GLN A 303 4.94 -1.59 20.85
C GLN A 303 4.99 -2.91 20.08
N GLN A 304 3.85 -3.36 19.60
CA GLN A 304 3.78 -4.53 18.75
C GLN A 304 4.26 -4.19 17.35
N VAL A 305 5.38 -4.76 16.92
CA VAL A 305 5.85 -4.78 15.54
C VAL A 305 5.56 -6.15 14.97
N LEU A 306 4.78 -6.23 13.88
CA LEU A 306 4.37 -7.50 13.28
C LEU A 306 5.50 -8.12 12.46
N TYR A 307 6.16 -7.30 11.65
CA TYR A 307 7.34 -7.64 10.87
C TYR A 307 8.04 -6.37 10.39
N LEU A 308 9.17 -6.55 9.72
CA LEU A 308 9.94 -5.49 9.10
C LEU A 308 10.25 -5.87 7.65
N THR A 309 10.22 -4.90 6.74
CA THR A 309 10.84 -4.97 5.41
C THR A 309 11.98 -3.97 5.33
N GLU A 310 13.14 -4.42 4.85
CA GLU A 310 14.31 -3.55 4.71
C GLU A 310 14.34 -2.90 3.32
N TRP A 311 14.65 -1.61 3.29
CA TRP A 311 14.93 -0.89 2.05
C TRP A 311 16.34 -1.24 1.56
N PRO A 312 16.58 -1.35 0.24
CA PRO A 312 17.89 -1.71 -0.30
C PRO A 312 18.93 -0.56 -0.23
N LEU A 313 19.14 -0.04 0.96
CA LEU A 313 20.05 1.06 1.29
C LEU A 313 20.85 0.74 2.56
N THR A 314 22.18 0.71 2.48
CA THR A 314 23.03 0.52 3.66
C THR A 314 23.22 1.83 4.43
N SER A 315 23.46 1.75 5.74
CA SER A 315 23.65 2.93 6.60
C SER A 315 24.94 3.73 6.27
N ASP A 316 25.89 3.13 5.58
CA ASP A 316 27.12 3.81 5.14
C ASP A 316 26.96 4.73 3.92
N LEU A 317 25.78 4.74 3.30
CA LEU A 317 25.42 5.63 2.19
C LEU A 317 26.48 5.73 1.09
N THR A 318 26.99 4.60 0.63
CA THR A 318 28.08 4.56 -0.38
C THR A 318 27.67 5.12 -1.74
N CYS A 319 26.39 5.39 -1.95
CA CYS A 319 25.83 5.92 -3.19
C CYS A 319 25.23 7.31 -3.00
N SER A 320 25.19 8.08 -4.09
CA SER A 320 24.50 9.37 -4.14
C SER A 320 22.96 9.25 -4.28
N THR A 321 22.46 8.03 -4.44
CA THR A 321 21.04 7.69 -4.50
C THR A 321 20.62 6.99 -3.22
N ASP A 322 19.34 6.91 -3.00
CA ASP A 322 18.71 6.21 -1.87
C ASP A 322 18.68 4.66 -2.03
N VAL A 323 19.47 4.09 -2.92
CA VAL A 323 19.58 2.65 -3.19
C VAL A 323 21.03 2.30 -3.52
N ASN A 324 21.60 1.35 -2.79
CA ASN A 324 22.95 0.85 -3.05
C ASN A 324 23.03 -0.68 -3.08
N VAL A 325 21.91 -1.37 -2.90
CA VAL A 325 21.79 -2.84 -2.95
C VAL A 325 20.68 -3.24 -3.92
N ALA A 326 20.94 -4.18 -4.82
CA ALA A 326 19.94 -4.90 -5.59
C ALA A 326 20.55 -6.16 -6.22
N PRO A 327 19.92 -7.30 -6.09
CA PRO A 327 18.69 -7.60 -5.33
C PRO A 327 18.95 -7.67 -3.81
N PRO A 328 17.96 -7.37 -2.96
CA PRO A 328 18.08 -7.42 -1.51
C PRO A 328 17.85 -8.86 -0.99
N VAL A 329 18.84 -9.72 -1.12
CA VAL A 329 18.66 -11.15 -0.86
C VAL A 329 18.96 -11.58 0.57
N ASP A 330 19.72 -10.82 1.34
CA ASP A 330 20.12 -11.17 2.71
C ASP A 330 19.22 -10.42 3.71
N PHE A 331 18.63 -11.16 4.62
CA PHE A 331 17.76 -10.66 5.69
C PHE A 331 18.17 -11.24 7.06
N SER A 332 19.34 -11.85 7.12
CA SER A 332 19.76 -12.66 8.27
C SER A 332 19.90 -11.89 9.57
N ILE A 333 20.26 -10.61 9.51
CA ILE A 333 20.43 -9.73 10.66
C ILE A 333 19.07 -9.44 11.33
N TYR A 334 18.07 -9.03 10.57
CA TYR A 334 16.73 -8.78 11.11
C TYR A 334 16.03 -10.06 11.54
N GLN A 335 16.22 -11.15 10.80
CA GLN A 335 15.72 -12.47 11.19
C GLN A 335 16.29 -12.92 12.55
N ALA A 336 17.58 -12.65 12.83
CA ALA A 336 18.20 -12.97 14.12
C ALA A 336 17.58 -12.16 15.28
N GLN A 337 16.95 -11.03 15.01
CA GLN A 337 16.19 -10.21 15.96
C GLN A 337 14.68 -10.53 15.95
N ALA A 338 14.27 -11.59 15.24
CA ALA A 338 12.88 -12.03 15.12
C ALA A 338 11.93 -11.00 14.46
N PHE A 339 12.45 -10.26 13.46
CA PHE A 339 11.66 -9.45 12.54
C PHE A 339 11.28 -10.20 11.27
#